data_d056a1effbc9418e894454f6e1b8294f
#
_entry.id   d056a1effbc9418e894454f6e1b8294f
#
_cell.length_a   1.000
_cell.length_b   1.000
_cell.length_c   1.000
_cell.angle_alpha   90.00
_cell.angle_beta   90.00
_cell.angle_gamma   90.00
#
_symmetry.space_group_name_H-M   'P 1'
#
loop_
_entity.id
_entity.type
_entity.pdbx_description
1 polymer ?
#
loop_
_entity_poly.entity_id
_entity_poly.type
_entity_poly.pdbx_seq_one_letter_code
_entity_poly.pdbx_strand_id
1 'polypeptide(L)'
;MIGGNCKIYDNDFHSLDFDERMGTVDLGVKHAPVVIKDGAFIGAHTIVLKGVTIGERSIVGAGSVVSRSIPNYEIWAGNPAKFIKKVE
;
A
#
# COMPACT_ATOMS: atom_id res chain seq x y z
N MET A 1 4.32 5.95 6.77
CA MET A 1 3.66 7.21 6.41
C MET A 1 2.96 7.07 5.08
N ILE A 2 1.77 7.59 4.98
CA ILE A 2 0.96 7.50 3.76
C ILE A 2 0.73 8.92 3.24
N GLY A 3 1.09 9.15 1.99
CA GLY A 3 0.92 10.44 1.37
C GLY A 3 -0.55 10.76 1.09
N GLY A 4 -0.81 11.98 0.60
CA GLY A 4 -2.17 12.44 0.33
C GLY A 4 -2.81 11.72 -0.85
N ASN A 5 -4.14 11.62 -0.82
CA ASN A 5 -4.94 11.06 -1.90
C ASN A 5 -4.62 9.62 -2.28
N CYS A 6 -4.12 8.83 -1.34
CA CYS A 6 -3.92 7.42 -1.57
C CYS A 6 -5.26 6.69 -1.49
N LYS A 7 -5.41 5.66 -2.31
CA LYS A 7 -6.59 4.82 -2.32
C LYS A 7 -6.20 3.41 -1.91
N ILE A 8 -6.83 2.91 -0.87
CA ILE A 8 -6.55 1.58 -0.36
C ILE A 8 -7.79 0.72 -0.63
N TYR A 9 -7.63 -0.29 -1.47
CA TYR A 9 -8.73 -1.18 -1.83
C TYR A 9 -8.55 -2.50 -1.10
N ASP A 10 -9.36 -2.75 -0.10
CA ASP A 10 -9.29 -4.01 0.62
C ASP A 10 -10.36 -5.00 0.15
N ASN A 11 -11.11 -4.64 -0.88
CA ASN A 11 -11.98 -5.55 -1.60
C ASN A 11 -12.18 -5.03 -3.03
N ASP A 12 -12.96 -5.76 -3.83
CA ASP A 12 -13.10 -5.42 -5.24
C ASP A 12 -13.98 -4.22 -5.52
N PHE A 13 -14.75 -3.78 -4.55
CA PHE A 13 -15.84 -2.85 -4.81
C PHE A 13 -15.72 -1.51 -4.12
N HIS A 14 -14.88 -1.41 -3.12
CA HIS A 14 -14.80 -0.21 -2.31
C HIS A 14 -13.39 0.30 -2.23
N SER A 15 -13.24 1.59 -2.44
CA SER A 15 -12.00 2.26 -2.11
C SER A 15 -12.22 3.07 -0.85
N LEU A 16 -11.24 3.09 0.00
CA LEU A 16 -11.28 3.84 1.24
C LEU A 16 -10.22 4.92 1.19
N ASP A 17 -10.62 6.14 1.55
CA ASP A 17 -9.65 7.18 1.76
C ASP A 17 -8.96 6.87 3.06
N PHE A 18 -7.73 6.45 2.96
CA PHE A 18 -7.03 5.91 4.10
C PHE A 18 -6.53 7.03 5.00
N ASP A 19 -6.93 6.95 6.25
CA ASP A 19 -6.45 7.86 7.28
C ASP A 19 -5.17 7.25 7.85
N GLU A 20 -4.17 8.07 8.06
CA GLU A 20 -2.88 7.58 8.51
C GLU A 20 -2.94 6.91 9.89
N ARG A 21 -4.05 7.03 10.59
CA ARG A 21 -4.25 6.30 11.85
C ARG A 21 -4.49 4.83 11.64
N MET A 22 -4.82 4.41 10.43
CA MET A 22 -5.28 3.06 10.17
C MET A 22 -4.21 2.27 9.44
N GLY A 23 -3.70 1.23 10.08
CA GLY A 23 -2.76 0.34 9.43
C GLY A 23 -3.44 -0.83 8.73
N THR A 24 -4.63 -1.17 9.16
CA THR A 24 -5.40 -2.28 8.62
C THR A 24 -6.86 -1.89 8.59
N VAL A 25 -7.54 -2.24 7.52
CA VAL A 25 -8.98 -1.99 7.39
C VAL A 25 -9.69 -3.32 7.25
N ASP A 26 -10.70 -3.53 8.09
CA ASP A 26 -11.53 -4.72 8.04
C ASP A 26 -12.99 -4.28 7.96
N LEU A 27 -13.63 -4.58 6.85
CA LEU A 27 -15.00 -4.16 6.61
C LEU A 27 -16.02 -5.24 6.96
N GLY A 28 -15.58 -6.40 7.44
CA GLY A 28 -16.48 -7.46 7.82
C GLY A 28 -17.17 -8.16 6.66
N VAL A 29 -16.68 -7.98 5.46
CA VAL A 29 -17.17 -8.66 4.27
C VAL A 29 -16.06 -9.47 3.64
N LYS A 30 -16.38 -10.26 2.62
CA LYS A 30 -15.35 -11.05 1.95
C LYS A 30 -14.37 -10.11 1.25
N HIS A 31 -13.17 -10.09 1.73
CA HIS A 31 -12.13 -9.24 1.19
C HIS A 31 -10.79 -9.74 1.68
N ALA A 32 -9.73 -9.25 1.07
CA ALA A 32 -8.36 -9.53 1.50
C ALA A 32 -7.81 -8.24 2.10
N PRO A 33 -7.55 -8.21 3.40
CA PRO A 33 -7.09 -6.99 4.05
C PRO A 33 -5.79 -6.46 3.46
N VAL A 34 -5.63 -5.15 3.48
CA VAL A 34 -4.37 -4.51 3.17
C VAL A 34 -3.64 -4.27 4.49
N VAL A 35 -2.39 -4.69 4.55
CA VAL A 35 -1.56 -4.51 5.74
C VAL A 35 -0.39 -3.61 5.39
N ILE A 36 -0.22 -2.54 6.15
CA ILE A 36 0.91 -1.62 5.96
C ILE A 36 1.71 -1.66 7.25
N LYS A 37 2.94 -2.18 7.14
CA LYS A 37 3.76 -2.40 8.32
C LYS A 37 4.49 -1.13 8.75
N ASP A 38 5.12 -1.20 9.92
CA ASP A 38 5.73 -0.04 10.55
C ASP A 38 6.81 0.57 9.65
N GLY A 39 6.81 1.89 9.63
CA GLY A 39 7.85 2.64 8.92
C GLY A 39 7.72 2.64 7.41
N ALA A 40 6.69 2.01 6.86
CA ALA A 40 6.48 2.04 5.42
C ALA A 40 6.10 3.46 4.99
N PHE A 41 6.58 3.85 3.82
CA PHE A 41 6.24 5.13 3.22
C PHE A 41 5.51 4.90 1.90
N ILE A 42 4.34 5.47 1.78
CA ILE A 42 3.55 5.36 0.56
C ILE A 42 3.37 6.75 -0.03
N GLY A 43 3.90 6.96 -1.22
CA GLY A 43 3.83 8.24 -1.88
C GLY A 43 2.40 8.65 -2.22
N ALA A 44 2.19 9.94 -2.46
CA ALA A 44 0.87 10.47 -2.73
C ALA A 44 0.26 9.84 -3.99
N HIS A 45 -1.07 9.79 -4.04
CA HIS A 45 -1.83 9.28 -5.18
C HIS A 45 -1.54 7.82 -5.53
N THR A 46 -1.09 7.03 -4.57
CA THR A 46 -0.83 5.61 -4.75
C THR A 46 -2.12 4.82 -4.56
N ILE A 47 -2.29 3.77 -5.33
CA ILE A 47 -3.41 2.84 -5.19
C ILE A 47 -2.86 1.51 -4.70
N VAL A 48 -3.41 1.00 -3.60
CA VAL A 48 -3.01 -0.30 -3.05
C VAL A 48 -4.19 -1.24 -3.12
N LEU A 49 -4.02 -2.35 -3.81
CA LEU A 49 -5.11 -3.28 -4.06
C LEU A 49 -5.24 -4.30 -2.93
N LYS A 50 -6.36 -5.01 -2.92
CA LYS A 50 -6.68 -5.96 -1.85
C LYS A 50 -5.60 -7.03 -1.70
N GLY A 51 -5.43 -7.49 -0.48
CA GLY A 51 -4.53 -8.60 -0.18
C GLY A 51 -3.06 -8.25 -0.19
N VAL A 52 -2.72 -6.97 -0.38
CA VAL A 52 -1.33 -6.53 -0.45
C VAL A 52 -0.81 -6.23 0.95
N THR A 53 0.39 -6.70 1.23
CA THR A 53 1.12 -6.32 2.44
C THR A 53 2.30 -5.45 2.03
N ILE A 54 2.36 -4.25 2.57
CA ILE A 54 3.49 -3.35 2.38
C ILE A 54 4.46 -3.61 3.51
N GLY A 55 5.65 -4.08 3.18
CA GLY A 55 6.63 -4.49 4.18
C GLY A 55 7.17 -3.36 5.03
N GLU A 56 7.82 -3.74 6.11
CA GLU A 56 8.39 -2.80 7.06
C GLU A 56 9.42 -1.92 6.38
N ARG A 57 9.30 -0.61 6.58
CA ARG A 57 10.23 0.40 6.04
C ARG A 57 10.37 0.37 4.53
N SER A 58 9.42 -0.23 3.84
CA SER A 58 9.40 -0.19 2.39
C SER A 58 8.93 1.17 1.89
N ILE A 59 9.29 1.50 0.67
CA ILE A 59 8.92 2.78 0.08
C ILE A 59 8.19 2.52 -1.23
N VAL A 60 7.03 3.14 -1.37
CA VAL A 60 6.25 3.09 -2.60
C VAL A 60 6.26 4.47 -3.23
N GLY A 61 6.72 4.57 -4.46
CA GLY A 61 6.77 5.86 -5.16
C GLY A 61 5.39 6.41 -5.43
N ALA A 62 5.29 7.73 -5.51
CA ALA A 62 4.03 8.41 -5.76
C ALA A 62 3.40 7.97 -7.08
N GLY A 63 2.07 7.90 -7.11
CA GLY A 63 1.34 7.55 -8.32
C GLY A 63 1.41 6.08 -8.70
N SER A 64 1.88 5.22 -7.82
CA SER A 64 2.03 3.79 -8.11
C SER A 64 0.73 3.04 -7.93
N VAL A 65 0.62 1.88 -8.58
CA VAL A 65 -0.48 0.95 -8.36
C VAL A 65 0.13 -0.34 -7.84
N VAL A 66 -0.12 -0.64 -6.57
CA VAL A 66 0.48 -1.78 -5.89
C VAL A 66 -0.47 -2.96 -5.97
N SER A 67 -0.14 -3.94 -6.80
CA SER A 67 -0.94 -5.13 -7.01
C SER A 67 -0.33 -6.39 -6.40
N ARG A 68 0.87 -6.28 -5.86
CA ARG A 68 1.58 -7.38 -5.20
C ARG A 68 2.15 -6.90 -3.89
N SER A 69 2.30 -7.81 -2.94
CA SER A 69 2.93 -7.48 -1.67
C SER A 69 4.37 -7.05 -1.88
N ILE A 70 4.79 -6.10 -1.08
CA ILE A 70 6.13 -5.53 -1.16
C ILE A 70 6.92 -6.02 0.06
N PRO A 71 8.06 -6.68 -0.17
CA PRO A 71 8.90 -7.13 0.93
C PRO A 71 9.43 -6.00 1.78
N ASN A 72 9.94 -6.33 2.97
CA ASN A 72 10.54 -5.34 3.85
C ASN A 72 11.76 -4.69 3.18
N TYR A 73 11.95 -3.42 3.45
CA TYR A 73 13.14 -2.68 3.05
C TYR A 73 13.36 -2.63 1.54
N GLU A 74 12.29 -2.50 0.78
CA GLU A 74 12.40 -2.38 -0.68
C GLU A 74 11.68 -1.15 -1.17
N ILE A 75 12.15 -0.62 -2.29
CA ILE A 75 11.54 0.52 -2.95
C ILE A 75 10.87 0.01 -4.23
N TRP A 76 9.61 0.30 -4.36
CA TRP A 76 8.81 -0.10 -5.52
C TRP A 76 8.07 1.11 -6.07
N ALA A 77 7.86 1.15 -7.39
CA ALA A 77 7.12 2.24 -8.01
C ALA A 77 6.59 1.81 -9.37
N GLY A 78 5.63 2.56 -9.87
CA GLY A 78 5.07 2.36 -11.20
C GLY A 78 3.67 1.79 -11.21
N ASN A 79 3.16 1.53 -12.40
CA ASN A 79 1.85 0.93 -12.62
C ASN A 79 1.98 -0.19 -13.66
N PRO A 80 1.96 -1.46 -13.24
CA PRO A 80 1.97 -1.92 -11.84
C PRO A 80 3.31 -1.61 -11.18
N ALA A 81 3.29 -1.49 -9.85
CA ALA A 81 4.50 -1.22 -9.10
C ALA A 81 5.49 -2.36 -9.24
N LYS A 82 6.74 -2.03 -9.44
CA LYS A 82 7.81 -3.01 -9.61
C LYS A 82 8.99 -2.65 -8.73
N PHE A 83 9.77 -3.66 -8.40
CA PHE A 83 10.96 -3.48 -7.59
C PHE A 83 11.95 -2.53 -8.26
N ILE A 84 12.46 -1.59 -7.49
CA ILE A 84 13.48 -0.66 -7.95
C ILE A 84 14.82 -0.97 -7.29
N LYS A 85 14.85 -0.95 -5.97
CA LYS A 85 16.05 -1.28 -5.22
C LYS A 85 15.71 -1.47 -3.75
N LYS A 86 16.67 -1.92 -2.99
CA LYS A 86 16.48 -2.07 -1.55
C LYS A 86 16.74 -0.77 -0.82
N VAL A 87 16.04 -0.60 0.29
CA VAL A 87 16.29 0.52 1.19
C VAL A 87 17.55 0.20 1.98
N GLU A 88 18.45 1.11 2.00
CA GLU A 88 19.71 0.97 2.74
C GLU A 88 19.51 1.22 4.23
#